data_3229e30b9ac31a32ddb15a4950858705
#
_entry.id   3229e30b9ac31a32ddb15a4950858705
#
_cell.length_a   1.000
_cell.length_b   1.000
_cell.length_c   1.000
_cell.angle_alpha   90.00
_cell.angle_beta   90.00
_cell.angle_gamma   90.00
#
_symmetry.space_group_name_H-M   'P 1'
#
loop_
_entity.id
_entity.type
_entity.pdbx_description
1 polymer ?
#
loop_
_entity_poly.entity_id
_entity_poly.type
_entity_poly.pdbx_seq_one_letter_code
_entity_poly.pdbx_strand_id
1 'polypeptide(L)' 'MNAVGIDVSKGKSMVAIMRPFGEIVSPPFEIKHTTSDINSLVELINSVEGESRIVMEHT' A
#
# COMPACT_ATOMS: atom_id res chain seq x y z
N MET A 1 -2.95 -5.72 13.49
CA MET A 1 -2.62 -5.97 12.07
C MET A 1 -2.78 -4.69 11.27
N ASN A 2 -1.77 -4.35 10.51
CA ASN A 2 -1.82 -3.18 9.63
C ASN A 2 -2.65 -3.51 8.39
N ALA A 3 -3.29 -2.50 7.81
CA ALA A 3 -4.05 -2.66 6.58
C ALA A 3 -3.38 -1.89 5.45
N VAL A 4 -3.11 -2.56 4.34
CA VAL A 4 -2.59 -1.96 3.13
C VAL A 4 -3.68 -2.07 2.05
N GLY A 5 -4.26 -0.93 1.71
CA GLY A 5 -5.27 -0.88 0.65
C GLY A 5 -4.65 -0.46 -0.66
N ILE A 6 -4.89 -1.22 -1.70
CA ILE A 6 -4.38 -0.92 -3.05
C ILE A 6 -5.56 -0.88 -4.01
N ASP A 7 -5.78 0.28 -4.60
CA ASP A 7 -6.80 0.47 -5.63
C ASP A 7 -6.10 0.46 -6.98
N VAL A 8 -6.29 -0.63 -7.74
CA VAL A 8 -5.59 -0.87 -9.00
C VAL A 8 -6.40 -0.30 -10.16
N SER A 9 -5.76 0.53 -10.95
CA SER A 9 -6.34 1.03 -12.19
C SER A 9 -5.36 0.82 -13.34
N LYS A 10 -5.72 1.25 -14.53
CA LYS A 10 -4.87 1.03 -15.70
C LYS A 10 -3.58 1.86 -15.59
N GLY A 11 -2.44 1.17 -15.52
CA GLY A 11 -1.11 1.77 -15.51
C GLY A 11 -0.67 2.33 -14.17
N LYS A 12 -1.54 2.39 -13.18
CA LYS A 12 -1.19 2.96 -11.87
C LYS A 12 -2.07 2.40 -10.76
N SER A 13 -1.64 2.59 -9.51
CA SER A 13 -2.42 2.19 -8.34
C SER A 13 -2.32 3.25 -7.26
N MET A 14 -3.39 3.37 -6.46
CA MET A 14 -3.37 4.19 -5.25
C MET A 14 -3.18 3.28 -4.04
N VAL A 15 -2.29 3.66 -3.16
CA VAL A 15 -1.92 2.86 -1.99
C VAL A 15 -2.16 3.66 -0.73
N ALA A 16 -2.78 3.03 0.26
CA ALA A 16 -2.94 3.62 1.60
C ALA A 16 -2.55 2.59 2.65
N ILE A 17 -1.83 3.01 3.68
CA ILE A 17 -1.36 2.14 4.75
C ILE A 17 -1.90 2.67 6.07
N MET A 18 -2.58 1.81 6.81
CA MET A 18 -3.17 2.14 8.10
C MET A 18 -2.75 1.13 9.16
N ARG A 19 -2.52 1.62 10.37
CA ARG A 19 -2.30 0.79 11.54
C ARG A 19 -3.65 0.37 12.15
N PRO A 20 -3.64 -0.59 13.09
CA PRO A 20 -4.85 -0.90 13.85
C PRO A 20 -5.47 0.35 14.47
N PHE A 21 -6.78 0.34 14.62
CA PHE A 21 -7.55 1.46 15.17
C PHE A 21 -7.59 2.71 14.27
N GLY A 22 -7.31 2.54 12.96
CA GLY A 22 -7.47 3.63 12.00
C GLY A 22 -6.35 4.65 11.98
N GLU A 23 -5.25 4.41 12.68
CA GLU A 23 -4.09 5.30 12.62
C GLU A 23 -3.46 5.23 11.23
N ILE A 24 -3.30 6.40 10.60
CA ILE A 24 -2.76 6.48 9.25
C ILE A 24 -1.23 6.48 9.32
N VAL A 25 -0.60 5.47 8.70
CA VAL A 25 0.85 5.41 8.59
C VAL A 25 1.32 6.26 7.41
N SER A 26 0.59 6.18 6.30
CA SER A 26 0.90 6.94 5.11
C SER A 26 -0.41 7.40 4.46
N PRO A 27 -0.54 8.69 4.13
CA PRO A 27 -1.68 9.13 3.33
C PRO A 27 -1.65 8.45 1.97
N PRO A 28 -2.78 8.40 1.26
CA PRO A 28 -2.81 7.76 -0.06
C PRO A 28 -1.78 8.35 -1.01
N PHE A 29 -1.09 7.47 -1.71
CA PHE A 29 -0.11 7.87 -2.72
C PHE A 29 -0.23 7.00 -3.96
N GLU A 30 0.18 7.54 -5.09
CA GLU A 30 0.11 6.87 -6.37
C GLU A 30 1.43 6.15 -6.68
N ILE A 31 1.34 4.94 -7.21
CA ILE A 31 2.49 4.22 -7.75
C ILE A 31 2.21 3.84 -9.20
N LYS A 32 3.26 3.80 -10.02
CA LYS A 32 3.20 3.24 -11.36
C LYS A 32 3.49 1.74 -11.30
N HIS A 33 3.04 1.01 -12.31
CA HIS A 33 3.30 -0.43 -12.38
C HIS A 33 4.69 -0.72 -12.96
N THR A 34 5.71 -0.12 -12.36
CA THR A 34 7.11 -0.34 -12.71
C THR A 34 7.78 -1.19 -11.63
N THR A 35 8.84 -1.89 -12.01
CA THR A 35 9.61 -2.70 -11.06
C THR A 35 10.13 -1.82 -9.92
N SER A 36 10.61 -0.63 -10.23
CA SER A 36 11.13 0.31 -9.24
C SER A 36 10.07 0.70 -8.21
N ASP A 37 8.88 1.11 -8.67
CA ASP A 37 7.81 1.54 -7.77
C ASP A 37 7.29 0.38 -6.94
N ILE A 38 7.15 -0.81 -7.54
CA ILE A 38 6.69 -2.00 -6.83
C ILE A 38 7.68 -2.43 -5.77
N ASN A 39 8.97 -2.40 -6.07
CA ASN A 39 10.01 -2.72 -5.08
C ASN A 39 10.00 -1.71 -3.92
N SER A 40 9.82 -0.44 -4.21
CA SER A 40 9.73 0.59 -3.18
C SER A 40 8.51 0.36 -2.28
N LEU A 41 7.38 -0.06 -2.85
CA LEU A 41 6.18 -0.37 -2.08
C LEU A 41 6.42 -1.57 -1.16
N VAL A 42 7.04 -2.63 -1.66
CA VAL A 42 7.35 -3.82 -0.86
C VAL A 42 8.27 -3.44 0.31
N GLU A 43 9.30 -2.64 0.07
CA GLU A 43 10.18 -2.18 1.13
C GLU A 43 9.43 -1.36 2.18
N LEU A 44 8.53 -0.49 1.75
CA LEU A 44 7.74 0.32 2.66
C LEU A 44 6.84 -0.56 3.54
N ILE A 45 6.16 -1.54 2.95
CA ILE A 45 5.30 -2.46 3.69
C ILE A 45 6.11 -3.25 4.71
N ASN A 46 7.28 -3.73 4.31
CA ASN A 46 8.17 -4.50 5.20
C ASN A 46 8.76 -3.64 6.33
N SER A 47 8.83 -2.33 6.15
CA SER A 47 9.35 -1.42 7.17
C SER A 47 8.33 -1.10 8.26
N VAL A 48 7.05 -1.34 8.01
CA VAL A 48 5.99 -1.07 8.99
C VAL A 48 5.97 -2.20 10.02
N GLU A 49 6.04 -1.85 11.31
CA GLU A 49 6.03 -2.83 12.38
C GLU A 49 4.73 -3.63 12.40
N GLY A 50 4.88 -4.94 12.67
CA GLY A 50 3.74 -5.84 12.79
C GLY A 50 3.35 -6.47 11.46
N GLU A 51 2.35 -7.34 11.54
CA GLU A 51 1.82 -7.99 10.35
C GLU A 51 0.94 -7.03 9.54
N SER A 52 0.99 -7.19 8.23
CA SER A 52 0.19 -6.38 7.32
C SER A 52 -0.75 -7.25 6.51
N ARG A 53 -1.98 -6.80 6.36
CA ARG A 53 -2.97 -7.41 5.49
C ARG A 53 -3.13 -6.53 4.26
N ILE A 54 -2.98 -7.13 3.09
CA ILE A 54 -3.09 -6.41 1.83
C ILE A 54 -4.44 -6.69 1.21
N VAL A 55 -5.17 -5.64 0.89
CA VAL A 55 -6.45 -5.71 0.19
C VAL A 55 -6.32 -4.96 -1.13
N MET A 56 -6.61 -5.64 -2.22
CA MET A 56 -6.52 -5.06 -3.56
C MET A 56 -7.90 -5.02 -4.19
N GLU A 57 -8.24 -3.89 -4.78
CA GLU A 57 -9.45 -3.72 -5.56
C GLU A 57 -9.08 -3.21 -6.94
N HIS A 58 -9.79 -3.70 -7.95
CA HIS A 58 -9.60 -3.29 -9.33
C HIS A 58 -10.76 -2.38 -9.75
N THR A 59 -10.43 -1.22 -10.24
CA THR A 59 -11.44 -0.28 -10.77
C THR A 59 -11.46 -0.25 -12.29
#